data_20485c763f0aad00d0fcd6837a2c066f
#
_entry.id   20485c763f0aad00d0fcd6837a2c066f
#
_cell.length_a   1.000
_cell.length_b   1.000
_cell.length_c   1.000
_cell.angle_alpha   90.00
_cell.angle_beta   90.00
_cell.angle_gamma   90.00
#
_symmetry.space_group_name_H-M   'P 1'
#
loop_
_entity.id
_entity.type
_entity.pdbx_description
1 polymer ?
#
loop_
_entity_poly.entity_id
_entity_poly.type
_entity_poly.pdbx_seq_one_letter_code
_entity_poly.pdbx_strand_id
1 'polypeptide(L)'
;CIAAAKTKKTLADKIKAVVYGKDKGALYAWKVLASGLIYAANRVPEISDTIVEIDNAMKWGYNFEMGPFETWDAIGLKKSVDRMIKEKMPVPAKIKKMLARKKTSFYKTEKGVTQYYDFASGSYKPIAVSKEALSLAVLKSTNKPVKTCASASLVDLGDGVFCCEFHTKMNALNSELIDF
;
A
#
# COMPACT_ATOMS: atom_id res chain seq x y z
N CYS A 1 3.12 9.28 20.09
CA CYS A 1 2.94 8.52 18.84
C CYS A 1 4.25 7.95 18.28
N ILE A 2 5.33 8.74 18.21
CA ILE A 2 6.62 8.31 17.62
C ILE A 2 7.22 7.11 18.35
N ALA A 3 7.28 7.12 19.68
CA ALA A 3 7.80 5.99 20.47
C ALA A 3 7.01 4.69 20.19
N ALA A 4 5.67 4.78 20.12
CA ALA A 4 4.82 3.65 19.80
C ALA A 4 5.03 3.15 18.36
N ALA A 5 5.30 4.04 17.40
CA ALA A 5 5.57 3.65 16.03
C ALA A 5 6.91 2.91 15.88
N LYS A 6 7.95 3.31 16.65
CA LYS A 6 9.27 2.64 16.62
C LYS A 6 9.22 1.16 17.01
N THR A 7 8.25 0.75 17.83
CA THR A 7 8.08 -0.65 18.24
C THR A 7 7.36 -1.53 17.21
N LYS A 8 6.83 -0.93 16.13
CA LYS A 8 6.06 -1.65 15.11
C LYS A 8 6.96 -2.18 14.00
N LYS A 9 6.64 -3.37 13.51
CA LYS A 9 7.43 -4.04 12.46
C LYS A 9 7.06 -3.54 11.06
N THR A 10 5.77 -3.43 10.75
CA THR A 10 5.30 -3.05 9.42
C THR A 10 5.07 -1.55 9.31
N LEU A 11 5.23 -0.99 8.08
CA LEU A 11 4.92 0.41 7.81
C LEU A 11 3.46 0.73 8.13
N ALA A 12 2.52 -0.14 7.74
CA ALA A 12 1.10 0.01 8.03
C ALA A 12 0.82 0.18 9.53
N ASP A 13 1.47 -0.64 10.38
CA ASP A 13 1.29 -0.54 11.83
C ASP A 13 1.97 0.68 12.43
N LYS A 14 3.10 1.13 11.85
CA LYS A 14 3.76 2.39 12.23
C LYS A 14 2.83 3.57 11.96
N ILE A 15 2.25 3.65 10.76
CA ILE A 15 1.31 4.72 10.39
C ILE A 15 0.09 4.70 11.30
N LYS A 16 -0.52 3.53 11.56
CA LYS A 16 -1.64 3.40 12.51
C LYS A 16 -1.29 3.92 13.90
N ALA A 17 -0.11 3.54 14.42
CA ALA A 17 0.34 3.95 15.74
C ALA A 17 0.52 5.48 15.84
N VAL A 18 0.95 6.12 14.74
CA VAL A 18 1.08 7.58 14.67
C VAL A 18 -0.30 8.23 14.62
N VAL A 19 -1.12 7.92 13.60
CA VAL A 19 -2.36 8.67 13.33
C VAL A 19 -3.48 8.43 14.34
N TYR A 20 -3.45 7.29 15.05
CA TYR A 20 -4.42 6.98 16.11
C TYR A 20 -3.87 7.20 17.52
N GLY A 21 -2.67 7.78 17.65
CA GLY A 21 -2.14 8.26 18.92
C GLY A 21 -2.98 9.39 19.51
N LYS A 22 -2.71 9.72 20.79
CA LYS A 22 -3.49 10.72 21.53
C LYS A 22 -2.74 12.04 21.77
N ASP A 23 -1.45 12.07 21.44
CA ASP A 23 -0.60 13.24 21.65
C ASP A 23 -0.79 14.29 20.53
N LYS A 24 -0.26 15.50 20.75
CA LYS A 24 -0.36 16.61 19.77
C LYS A 24 0.24 16.27 18.42
N GLY A 25 1.34 15.48 18.40
CA GLY A 25 1.97 15.02 17.16
C GLY A 25 1.06 14.08 16.37
N ALA A 26 0.38 13.17 17.05
CA ALA A 26 -0.60 12.28 16.43
C ALA A 26 -1.81 13.04 15.84
N LEU A 27 -2.30 14.06 16.57
CA LEU A 27 -3.39 14.90 16.07
C LEU A 27 -2.99 15.69 14.82
N TYR A 28 -1.77 16.22 14.81
CA TYR A 28 -1.24 16.91 13.64
C TYR A 28 -1.07 15.95 12.46
N ALA A 29 -0.40 14.81 12.66
CA ALA A 29 -0.18 13.80 11.63
C ALA A 29 -1.51 13.29 11.04
N TRP A 30 -2.51 13.07 11.89
CA TRP A 30 -3.85 12.69 11.44
C TRP A 30 -4.47 13.75 10.52
N LYS A 31 -4.45 15.03 10.93
CA LYS A 31 -5.05 16.11 10.12
C LYS A 31 -4.38 16.24 8.76
N VAL A 32 -3.05 16.19 8.72
CA VAL A 32 -2.29 16.26 7.46
C VAL A 32 -2.61 15.06 6.58
N LEU A 33 -2.53 13.84 7.14
CA LEU A 33 -2.82 12.62 6.37
C LEU A 33 -4.27 12.62 5.87
N ALA A 34 -5.25 12.86 6.74
CA ALA A 34 -6.67 12.84 6.36
C ALA A 34 -6.99 13.84 5.25
N SER A 35 -6.40 15.05 5.30
CA SER A 35 -6.55 16.05 4.24
C SER A 35 -5.95 15.58 2.93
N GLY A 36 -4.76 14.95 2.96
CA GLY A 36 -4.12 14.37 1.78
C GLY A 36 -4.93 13.25 1.15
N LEU A 37 -5.50 12.35 1.98
CA LEU A 37 -6.35 11.25 1.50
C LEU A 37 -7.63 11.77 0.83
N ILE A 38 -8.29 12.77 1.43
CA ILE A 38 -9.46 13.44 0.85
C ILE A 38 -9.09 14.10 -0.48
N TYR A 39 -7.95 14.80 -0.51
CA TYR A 39 -7.44 15.42 -1.73
C TYR A 39 -7.20 14.39 -2.83
N ALA A 40 -6.47 13.31 -2.55
CA ALA A 40 -6.20 12.24 -3.50
C ALA A 40 -7.49 11.64 -4.07
N ALA A 41 -8.48 11.36 -3.20
CA ALA A 41 -9.76 10.84 -3.65
C ALA A 41 -10.49 11.82 -4.59
N ASN A 42 -10.39 13.13 -4.37
CA ASN A 42 -11.01 14.13 -5.25
C ASN A 42 -10.33 14.23 -6.61
N ARG A 43 -9.06 13.80 -6.75
CA ARG A 43 -8.34 13.81 -8.03
C ARG A 43 -8.79 12.72 -9.00
N VAL A 44 -9.58 11.75 -8.55
CA VAL A 44 -10.23 10.77 -9.43
C VAL A 44 -11.63 11.30 -9.81
N PRO A 45 -12.02 11.43 -11.10
CA PRO A 45 -11.26 11.15 -12.32
C PRO A 45 -10.55 12.39 -12.90
N GLU A 46 -10.38 13.47 -12.15
CA GLU A 46 -9.86 14.76 -12.66
C GLU A 46 -8.44 14.65 -13.23
N ILE A 47 -7.56 13.92 -12.56
CA ILE A 47 -6.15 13.73 -12.97
C ILE A 47 -5.94 12.33 -13.54
N SER A 48 -6.61 11.33 -12.96
CA SER A 48 -6.52 9.94 -13.38
C SER A 48 -7.85 9.23 -13.19
N ASP A 49 -8.21 8.36 -14.12
CA ASP A 49 -9.43 7.55 -14.04
C ASP A 49 -9.35 6.49 -12.95
N THR A 50 -8.13 6.10 -12.53
CA THR A 50 -7.92 5.05 -11.54
C THR A 50 -7.18 5.52 -10.30
N ILE A 51 -7.43 4.86 -9.18
CA ILE A 51 -6.68 5.08 -7.94
C ILE A 51 -5.25 4.56 -8.03
N VAL A 52 -5.00 3.59 -8.92
CA VAL A 52 -3.70 2.92 -9.10
C VAL A 52 -2.65 3.92 -9.58
N GLU A 53 -2.99 4.74 -10.57
CA GLU A 53 -2.07 5.72 -11.13
C GLU A 53 -1.72 6.83 -10.13
N ILE A 54 -2.68 7.21 -9.27
CA ILE A 54 -2.42 8.20 -8.21
C ILE A 54 -1.45 7.62 -7.18
N ASP A 55 -1.64 6.36 -6.76
CA ASP A 55 -0.73 5.70 -5.84
C ASP A 55 0.66 5.51 -6.45
N ASN A 56 0.72 5.09 -7.72
CA ASN A 56 1.98 4.94 -8.45
C ASN A 56 2.72 6.26 -8.62
N ALA A 57 2.03 7.35 -8.94
CA ALA A 57 2.62 8.67 -9.05
C ALA A 57 3.33 9.10 -7.75
N MET A 58 2.73 8.82 -6.59
CA MET A 58 3.35 9.11 -5.31
C MET A 58 4.52 8.18 -4.99
N LYS A 59 4.39 6.88 -5.31
CA LYS A 59 5.46 5.90 -5.10
C LYS A 59 6.67 6.17 -5.99
N TRP A 60 6.43 6.41 -7.27
CA TRP A 60 7.52 6.58 -8.24
C TRP A 60 8.07 8.01 -8.28
N GLY A 61 7.22 9.02 -8.11
CA GLY A 61 7.63 10.42 -8.14
C GLY A 61 8.27 10.92 -6.85
N TYR A 62 7.81 10.43 -5.70
CA TYR A 62 8.26 10.87 -4.38
C TYR A 62 8.89 9.78 -3.52
N ASN A 63 9.11 8.60 -4.09
CA ASN A 63 9.69 7.44 -3.39
C ASN A 63 8.93 7.05 -2.11
N PHE A 64 7.61 7.19 -2.13
CA PHE A 64 6.77 6.71 -1.03
C PHE A 64 6.66 5.18 -1.09
N GLU A 65 6.75 4.51 0.06
CA GLU A 65 6.54 3.06 0.13
C GLU A 65 5.07 2.66 -0.11
N MET A 66 4.13 3.58 0.17
CA MET A 66 2.69 3.39 -0.02
C MET A 66 2.07 4.66 -0.60
N GLY A 67 1.23 4.49 -1.61
CA GLY A 67 0.42 5.58 -2.13
C GLY A 67 -0.74 5.97 -1.19
N PRO A 68 -1.50 7.03 -1.52
CA PRO A 68 -2.60 7.52 -0.69
C PRO A 68 -3.68 6.47 -0.40
N PHE A 69 -4.12 5.72 -1.41
CA PHE A 69 -5.19 4.73 -1.25
C PHE A 69 -4.70 3.46 -0.54
N GLU A 70 -3.45 3.03 -0.82
CA GLU A 70 -2.79 1.96 -0.06
C GLU A 70 -2.64 2.34 1.42
N THR A 71 -2.25 3.58 1.70
CA THR A 71 -2.16 4.13 3.07
C THR A 71 -3.54 4.18 3.73
N TRP A 72 -4.58 4.55 2.99
CA TRP A 72 -5.94 4.59 3.52
C TRP A 72 -6.46 3.20 3.91
N ASP A 73 -6.19 2.20 3.08
CA ASP A 73 -6.46 0.80 3.43
C ASP A 73 -5.66 0.35 4.66
N ALA A 74 -4.37 0.70 4.71
CA ALA A 74 -3.51 0.37 5.82
C ALA A 74 -4.04 0.90 7.17
N ILE A 75 -4.55 2.13 7.22
CA ILE A 75 -5.12 2.71 8.46
C ILE A 75 -6.56 2.27 8.73
N GLY A 76 -7.21 1.65 7.75
CA GLY A 76 -8.60 1.17 7.81
C GLY A 76 -9.59 2.21 7.31
N LEU A 77 -10.12 1.97 6.10
CA LEU A 77 -11.02 2.90 5.40
C LEU A 77 -12.23 3.30 6.25
N LYS A 78 -13.01 2.34 6.75
CA LYS A 78 -14.20 2.64 7.54
C LYS A 78 -13.88 3.45 8.80
N LYS A 79 -12.89 3.00 9.58
CA LYS A 79 -12.50 3.65 10.84
C LYS A 79 -12.06 5.09 10.63
N SER A 80 -11.26 5.34 9.59
CA SER A 80 -10.77 6.68 9.27
C SER A 80 -11.89 7.60 8.78
N VAL A 81 -12.79 7.09 7.94
CA VAL A 81 -13.96 7.84 7.46
C VAL A 81 -14.92 8.20 8.59
N ASP A 82 -15.21 7.26 9.50
CA ASP A 82 -16.04 7.54 10.68
C ASP A 82 -15.44 8.67 11.53
N ARG A 83 -14.10 8.69 11.69
CA ARG A 83 -13.39 9.78 12.38
C ARG A 83 -13.46 11.09 11.60
N MET A 84 -13.25 11.07 10.28
CA MET A 84 -13.37 12.27 9.43
C MET A 84 -14.76 12.90 9.55
N ILE A 85 -15.81 12.08 9.54
CA ILE A 85 -17.21 12.55 9.68
C ILE A 85 -17.41 13.19 11.06
N LYS A 86 -16.94 12.53 12.13
CA LYS A 86 -17.00 13.07 13.50
C LYS A 86 -16.29 14.43 13.62
N GLU A 87 -15.17 14.58 12.92
CA GLU A 87 -14.38 15.80 12.88
C GLU A 87 -14.89 16.82 11.83
N LYS A 88 -16.04 16.55 11.19
CA LYS A 88 -16.68 17.42 10.16
C LYS A 88 -15.79 17.68 8.94
N MET A 89 -14.91 16.75 8.58
CA MET A 89 -14.10 16.83 7.36
C MET A 89 -14.94 16.54 6.12
N PRO A 90 -14.62 17.14 4.95
CA PRO A 90 -15.41 16.99 3.72
C PRO A 90 -15.13 15.66 3.01
N VAL A 91 -15.61 14.55 3.56
CA VAL A 91 -15.43 13.21 2.97
C VAL A 91 -16.10 13.14 1.59
N PRO A 92 -15.37 12.77 0.52
CA PRO A 92 -15.91 12.70 -0.84
C PRO A 92 -17.11 11.75 -0.98
N ALA A 93 -18.10 12.14 -1.77
CA ALA A 93 -19.33 11.35 -1.97
C ALA A 93 -19.05 9.93 -2.50
N LYS A 94 -18.00 9.77 -3.36
CA LYS A 94 -17.58 8.47 -3.90
C LYS A 94 -17.11 7.50 -2.82
N ILE A 95 -16.44 8.00 -1.78
CA ILE A 95 -16.01 7.20 -0.62
C ILE A 95 -17.22 6.75 0.20
N LYS A 96 -18.17 7.66 0.44
CA LYS A 96 -19.44 7.31 1.13
C LYS A 96 -20.23 6.26 0.35
N LYS A 97 -20.32 6.39 -1.00
CA LYS A 97 -20.95 5.40 -1.87
C LYS A 97 -20.28 4.04 -1.82
N MET A 98 -18.95 4.01 -1.80
CA MET A 98 -18.16 2.78 -1.67
C MET A 98 -18.48 2.05 -0.37
N LEU A 99 -18.46 2.75 0.76
CA LEU A 99 -18.80 2.18 2.07
C LEU A 99 -20.27 1.73 2.16
N ALA A 100 -21.23 2.47 1.56
CA ALA A 100 -22.62 2.08 1.48
C ALA A 100 -22.82 0.75 0.72
N ARG A 101 -21.95 0.45 -0.25
CA ARG A 101 -21.89 -0.83 -0.97
C ARG A 101 -21.13 -1.93 -0.18
N LYS A 102 -20.84 -1.70 1.10
CA LYS A 102 -20.08 -2.62 1.97
C LYS A 102 -18.66 -2.92 1.44
N LYS A 103 -18.09 -2.01 0.65
CA LYS A 103 -16.69 -2.11 0.18
C LYS A 103 -15.81 -1.30 1.14
N THR A 104 -14.90 -1.98 1.83
CA THR A 104 -14.12 -1.42 2.95
C THR A 104 -12.62 -1.37 2.66
N SER A 105 -12.21 -1.71 1.44
CA SER A 105 -10.81 -1.65 0.99
C SER A 105 -10.75 -1.19 -0.46
N PHE A 106 -9.75 -0.38 -0.79
CA PHE A 106 -9.49 0.05 -2.18
C PHE A 106 -8.82 -1.04 -3.00
N TYR A 107 -7.98 -1.84 -2.34
CA TYR A 107 -7.29 -2.97 -2.96
C TYR A 107 -7.69 -4.28 -2.31
N LYS A 108 -7.68 -5.34 -3.10
CA LYS A 108 -7.81 -6.71 -2.61
C LYS A 108 -7.02 -7.65 -3.52
N THR A 109 -6.55 -8.75 -2.96
CA THR A 109 -5.92 -9.82 -3.73
C THR A 109 -6.77 -11.08 -3.62
N GLU A 110 -7.20 -11.60 -4.76
CA GLU A 110 -7.96 -12.85 -4.86
C GLU A 110 -7.29 -13.76 -5.87
N LYS A 111 -7.00 -14.99 -5.48
CA LYS A 111 -6.36 -16.00 -6.34
C LYS A 111 -5.09 -15.50 -7.04
N GLY A 112 -4.26 -14.74 -6.31
CA GLY A 112 -3.01 -14.17 -6.85
C GLY A 112 -3.18 -12.93 -7.74
N VAL A 113 -4.42 -12.49 -8.01
CA VAL A 113 -4.69 -11.29 -8.81
C VAL A 113 -5.00 -10.12 -7.89
N THR A 114 -4.19 -9.07 -7.96
CA THR A 114 -4.47 -7.81 -7.26
C THR A 114 -5.49 -7.00 -8.04
N GLN A 115 -6.53 -6.54 -7.35
CA GLN A 115 -7.63 -5.77 -7.89
C GLN A 115 -7.73 -4.44 -7.14
N TYR A 116 -8.18 -3.40 -7.84
CA TYR A 116 -8.47 -2.09 -7.27
C TYR A 116 -9.96 -1.77 -7.40
N TYR A 117 -10.48 -0.96 -6.49
CA TYR A 117 -11.86 -0.48 -6.56
C TYR A 117 -11.98 0.64 -7.59
N ASP A 118 -12.74 0.39 -8.65
CA ASP A 118 -13.04 1.36 -9.68
C ASP A 118 -14.30 2.17 -9.30
N PHE A 119 -14.12 3.47 -9.08
CA PHE A 119 -15.21 4.36 -8.69
C PHE A 119 -16.30 4.51 -9.76
N ALA A 120 -15.94 4.39 -11.04
CA ALA A 120 -16.87 4.54 -12.15
C ALA A 120 -17.87 3.37 -12.19
N SER A 121 -17.39 2.14 -12.17
CA SER A 121 -18.25 0.95 -12.17
C SER A 121 -18.77 0.58 -10.77
N GLY A 122 -18.09 1.02 -9.72
CA GLY A 122 -18.38 0.65 -8.34
C GLY A 122 -18.09 -0.83 -8.01
N SER A 123 -17.14 -1.41 -8.74
CA SER A 123 -16.70 -2.80 -8.61
C SER A 123 -15.17 -2.89 -8.58
N TYR A 124 -14.65 -4.07 -8.21
CA TYR A 124 -13.21 -4.33 -8.30
C TYR A 124 -12.83 -4.72 -9.72
N LYS A 125 -11.75 -4.15 -10.22
CA LYS A 125 -11.12 -4.49 -11.50
C LYS A 125 -9.70 -4.98 -11.27
N PRO A 126 -9.21 -5.96 -12.05
CA PRO A 126 -7.81 -6.38 -11.96
C PRO A 126 -6.89 -5.24 -12.35
N ILE A 127 -5.76 -5.11 -11.63
CA ILE A 127 -4.69 -4.23 -12.06
C ILE A 127 -4.06 -4.87 -13.30
N ALA A 128 -4.00 -4.11 -14.39
CA ALA A 128 -3.32 -4.56 -15.59
C ALA A 128 -1.82 -4.73 -15.29
N VAL A 129 -1.36 -5.96 -15.26
CA VAL A 129 0.07 -6.28 -15.19
C VAL A 129 0.53 -6.50 -16.61
N SER A 130 1.60 -5.81 -17.04
CA SER A 130 2.23 -6.11 -18.32
C SER A 130 2.60 -7.60 -18.34
N LYS A 131 2.31 -8.29 -19.43
CA LYS A 131 2.71 -9.70 -19.60
C LYS A 131 4.23 -9.90 -19.50
N GLU A 132 4.98 -8.83 -19.74
CA GLU A 132 6.44 -8.80 -19.68
C GLU A 132 6.97 -8.43 -18.27
N ALA A 133 6.10 -7.98 -17.35
CA ALA A 133 6.50 -7.60 -16.01
C ALA A 133 6.36 -8.79 -15.05
N LEU A 134 7.49 -9.29 -14.57
CA LEU A 134 7.54 -10.29 -13.51
C LEU A 134 7.42 -9.62 -12.15
N SER A 135 6.49 -10.10 -11.31
CA SER A 135 6.36 -9.67 -9.93
C SER A 135 6.93 -10.75 -8.99
N LEU A 136 8.05 -10.46 -8.34
CA LEU A 136 8.64 -11.38 -7.36
C LEU A 136 7.66 -11.72 -6.22
N ALA A 137 6.81 -10.78 -5.81
CA ALA A 137 5.81 -11.02 -4.78
C ALA A 137 4.78 -12.07 -5.23
N VAL A 138 4.33 -12.01 -6.49
CA VAL A 138 3.41 -13.01 -7.05
C VAL A 138 4.12 -14.36 -7.20
N LEU A 139 5.33 -14.38 -7.74
CA LEU A 139 6.12 -15.62 -7.89
C LEU A 139 6.34 -16.31 -6.53
N LYS A 140 6.74 -15.55 -5.52
CA LYS A 140 6.94 -16.10 -4.15
C LYS A 140 5.65 -16.56 -3.47
N SER A 141 4.49 -16.04 -3.88
CA SER A 141 3.20 -16.52 -3.36
C SER A 141 2.76 -17.85 -3.98
N THR A 142 3.25 -18.16 -5.19
CA THR A 142 2.94 -19.40 -5.93
C THR A 142 4.03 -20.45 -5.77
N ASN A 143 5.29 -20.03 -5.79
CA ASN A 143 6.46 -20.90 -5.70
C ASN A 143 7.35 -20.47 -4.52
N LYS A 144 7.84 -21.46 -3.76
CA LYS A 144 8.83 -21.17 -2.70
C LYS A 144 10.17 -20.79 -3.33
N PRO A 145 10.93 -19.85 -2.74
CA PRO A 145 12.31 -19.61 -3.16
C PRO A 145 13.14 -20.87 -3.13
N VAL A 146 14.05 -21.02 -4.08
CA VAL A 146 14.97 -22.16 -4.19
C VAL A 146 15.93 -22.21 -3.00
N LYS A 147 16.43 -21.03 -2.60
CA LYS A 147 17.27 -20.84 -1.42
C LYS A 147 16.90 -19.53 -0.74
N THR A 148 17.04 -19.44 0.57
CA THR A 148 16.77 -18.22 1.34
C THR A 148 17.65 -18.13 2.57
N CYS A 149 18.10 -16.92 2.89
CA CYS A 149 18.76 -16.57 4.15
C CYS A 149 18.19 -15.23 4.66
N ALA A 150 18.72 -14.68 5.75
CA ALA A 150 18.26 -13.38 6.24
C ALA A 150 18.56 -12.23 5.25
N SER A 151 19.66 -12.35 4.51
CA SER A 151 20.15 -11.31 3.60
C SER A 151 19.69 -11.43 2.15
N ALA A 152 19.22 -12.62 1.70
CA ALA A 152 18.82 -12.86 0.31
C ALA A 152 17.81 -13.99 0.14
N SER A 153 17.15 -13.99 -1.04
CA SER A 153 16.36 -15.11 -1.56
C SER A 153 16.71 -15.36 -3.02
N LEU A 154 16.86 -16.62 -3.40
CA LEU A 154 17.02 -17.06 -4.78
C LEU A 154 15.65 -17.52 -5.30
N VAL A 155 15.10 -16.79 -6.28
CA VAL A 155 13.77 -17.03 -6.84
C VAL A 155 13.94 -17.52 -8.29
N ASP A 156 13.36 -18.67 -8.60
CA ASP A 156 13.29 -19.17 -9.97
C ASP A 156 12.25 -18.34 -10.77
N LEU A 157 12.71 -17.73 -11.87
CA LEU A 157 11.87 -16.95 -12.78
C LEU A 157 11.35 -17.80 -13.96
N GLY A 158 11.80 -19.02 -14.09
CA GLY A 158 11.55 -19.91 -15.24
C GLY A 158 12.67 -19.83 -16.29
N ASP A 159 12.62 -20.75 -17.23
CA ASP A 159 13.55 -20.85 -18.38
C ASP A 159 15.05 -20.87 -17.97
N GLY A 160 15.36 -21.38 -16.78
CA GLY A 160 16.73 -21.42 -16.26
C GLY A 160 17.25 -20.09 -15.73
N VAL A 161 16.40 -19.08 -15.57
CA VAL A 161 16.77 -17.75 -15.04
C VAL A 161 16.40 -17.67 -13.56
N PHE A 162 17.36 -17.22 -12.74
CA PHE A 162 17.17 -17.03 -11.30
C PHE A 162 17.36 -15.56 -10.92
N CYS A 163 16.52 -15.07 -10.02
CA CYS A 163 16.65 -13.76 -9.40
C CYS A 163 17.21 -13.91 -8.00
N CYS A 164 18.36 -13.28 -7.71
CA CYS A 164 18.86 -13.12 -6.37
C CYS A 164 18.31 -11.80 -5.79
N GLU A 165 17.28 -11.91 -4.94
CA GLU A 165 16.65 -10.77 -4.29
C GLU A 165 17.37 -10.45 -2.98
N PHE A 166 17.87 -9.22 -2.83
CA PHE A 166 18.55 -8.78 -1.62
C PHE A 166 17.56 -8.23 -0.60
N HIS A 167 17.74 -8.60 0.66
CA HIS A 167 16.91 -8.13 1.79
C HIS A 167 17.66 -7.16 2.70
N THR A 168 18.93 -6.92 2.42
CA THR A 168 19.77 -6.03 3.21
C THR A 168 19.35 -4.57 3.01
N LYS A 169 19.55 -3.74 4.05
CA LYS A 169 19.28 -2.30 3.94
C LYS A 169 20.12 -1.69 2.83
N MET A 170 19.47 -0.97 1.91
CA MET A 170 20.07 -0.33 0.73
C MET A 170 20.81 -1.31 -0.20
N ASN A 171 20.43 -2.58 -0.18
CA ASN A 171 21.04 -3.65 -0.95
C ASN A 171 22.56 -3.79 -0.70
N ALA A 172 23.02 -3.45 0.52
CA ALA A 172 24.42 -3.52 0.88
C ALA A 172 24.88 -4.98 0.94
N LEU A 173 26.07 -5.25 0.37
CA LEU A 173 26.70 -6.55 0.43
C LEU A 173 27.25 -6.79 1.84
N ASN A 174 26.91 -7.91 2.44
CA ASN A 174 27.46 -8.41 3.70
C ASN A 174 28.03 -9.83 3.49
N SER A 175 28.74 -10.37 4.49
CA SER A 175 29.37 -11.68 4.38
C SER A 175 28.35 -12.78 4.07
N GLU A 176 27.18 -12.78 4.72
CA GLU A 176 26.12 -13.77 4.49
C GLU A 176 25.62 -13.74 3.04
N LEU A 177 25.56 -12.56 2.40
CA LEU A 177 25.14 -12.42 1.00
C LEU A 177 26.23 -12.89 0.03
N ILE A 178 27.51 -12.72 0.41
CA ILE A 178 28.64 -13.18 -0.41
C ILE A 178 28.73 -14.70 -0.38
N ASP A 179 28.42 -15.33 0.76
CA ASP A 179 28.44 -16.78 0.95
C ASP A 179 27.15 -17.47 0.48
N PHE A 180 26.15 -16.68 0.09
CA PHE A 180 24.83 -17.17 -0.36
C PHE A 180 24.88 -17.78 -1.76
#